data_856221fee218542a373d2a071bb76462
#
_entry.id   856221fee218542a373d2a071bb76462
#
_cell.length_a   1.000
_cell.length_b   1.000
_cell.length_c   1.000
_cell.angle_alpha   90.00
_cell.angle_beta   90.00
_cell.angle_gamma   90.00
#
_symmetry.space_group_name_H-M   'P 1'
#
loop_
_entity.id
_entity.type
_entity.pdbx_description
1 polymer ?
#
loop_
_entity_poly.entity_id
_entity_poly.type
_entity_poly.pdbx_seq_one_letter_code
_entity_poly.pdbx_strand_id
1 'polypeptide(L)'
;MSPKTTHTNFRRRKISDMVADDLRRWIAQEDLQPGDRLPNERALLEHYNCSKGTIREALKSLEVQGLVKMVTGPNGGPEVCTVSLDVIMQQLRTFLHFQKFDFQQVYSLRQSLEVMLAKSIVGRLDERHLAKLQSNITECELLRAQGDRQGERRTELEFHDILTQACDNPILAFICRFINGLLRDLVEYRSDQYDDHEAFGNHNIDSHRQLLEAYRRGDGKAVEELMQEHMHCAARFMTRLDAQFGTDLLSDVPN
;
A
#
# COMPACT_ATOMS: atom_id res chain seq x y z
N MET A 1 6.70 -34.25 48.69
CA MET A 1 6.70 -33.65 47.31
C MET A 1 5.32 -32.98 47.14
N SER A 2 5.31 -31.66 47.29
CA SER A 2 4.06 -30.89 47.08
C SER A 2 3.85 -30.62 45.58
N PRO A 3 2.63 -30.72 45.07
CA PRO A 3 2.37 -30.48 43.63
C PRO A 3 2.57 -28.99 43.32
N LYS A 4 3.39 -28.70 42.30
CA LYS A 4 3.54 -27.36 41.74
C LYS A 4 2.24 -26.96 41.05
N THR A 5 1.50 -26.06 41.67
CA THR A 5 0.30 -25.43 41.09
C THR A 5 0.76 -24.60 39.90
N THR A 6 0.56 -25.09 38.69
CA THR A 6 0.71 -24.30 37.46
C THR A 6 -0.43 -23.29 37.41
N HIS A 7 -0.14 -22.05 37.78
CA HIS A 7 -1.06 -20.93 37.56
C HIS A 7 -1.16 -20.69 36.04
N THR A 8 -2.21 -21.23 35.44
CA THR A 8 -2.61 -20.86 34.09
C THR A 8 -3.07 -19.41 34.14
N ASN A 9 -2.20 -18.50 33.72
CA ASN A 9 -2.48 -17.06 33.69
C ASN A 9 -3.45 -16.81 32.53
N PHE A 10 -4.75 -16.96 32.77
CA PHE A 10 -5.79 -16.51 31.84
C PHE A 10 -5.64 -15.00 31.71
N ARG A 11 -5.06 -14.52 30.61
CA ARG A 11 -4.98 -13.10 30.27
C ARG A 11 -6.42 -12.61 30.14
N ARG A 12 -6.93 -12.00 31.22
CA ARG A 12 -8.28 -11.43 31.26
C ARG A 12 -8.34 -10.37 30.17
N ARG A 13 -9.05 -10.62 29.06
CA ARG A 13 -9.26 -9.63 28.01
C ARG A 13 -9.88 -8.40 28.64
N LYS A 14 -9.38 -7.21 28.28
CA LYS A 14 -10.01 -5.96 28.71
C LYS A 14 -11.43 -5.89 28.16
N ILE A 15 -12.35 -5.31 28.93
CA ILE A 15 -13.74 -5.10 28.50
C ILE A 15 -13.78 -4.20 27.25
N SER A 16 -12.91 -3.19 27.17
CA SER A 16 -12.77 -2.33 26.00
C SER A 16 -12.41 -3.10 24.72
N ASP A 17 -11.52 -4.10 24.81
CA ASP A 17 -11.16 -4.95 23.66
C ASP A 17 -12.35 -5.81 23.22
N MET A 18 -13.11 -6.34 24.17
CA MET A 18 -14.32 -7.14 23.88
C MET A 18 -15.40 -6.28 23.20
N VAL A 19 -15.60 -5.05 23.68
CA VAL A 19 -16.53 -4.09 23.05
C VAL A 19 -16.06 -3.72 21.64
N ALA A 20 -14.77 -3.46 21.44
CA ALA A 20 -14.23 -3.15 20.12
C ALA A 20 -14.42 -4.34 19.13
N ASP A 21 -14.18 -5.57 19.60
CA ASP A 21 -14.40 -6.77 18.79
C ASP A 21 -15.88 -6.98 18.46
N ASP A 22 -16.77 -6.63 19.37
CA ASP A 22 -18.22 -6.74 19.16
C ASP A 22 -18.71 -5.68 18.16
N LEU A 23 -18.25 -4.44 18.29
CA LEU A 23 -18.54 -3.39 17.32
C LEU A 23 -18.04 -3.73 15.92
N ARG A 24 -16.88 -4.39 15.76
CA ARG A 24 -16.43 -4.90 14.44
C ARG A 24 -17.40 -5.93 13.87
N ARG A 25 -17.85 -6.87 14.72
CA ARG A 25 -18.85 -7.86 14.28
C ARG A 25 -20.17 -7.19 13.91
N TRP A 26 -20.60 -6.19 14.67
CA TRP A 26 -21.80 -5.41 14.37
C TRP A 26 -21.71 -4.76 13.00
N ILE A 27 -20.58 -4.04 12.69
CA ILE A 27 -20.37 -3.44 11.38
C ILE A 27 -20.51 -4.48 10.26
N ALA A 28 -19.92 -5.67 10.44
CA ALA A 28 -19.95 -6.74 9.44
C ALA A 28 -21.35 -7.41 9.33
N GLN A 29 -22.05 -7.62 10.43
CA GLN A 29 -23.35 -8.30 10.45
C GLN A 29 -24.48 -7.43 9.89
N GLU A 30 -24.44 -6.12 10.17
CA GLU A 30 -25.40 -5.14 9.68
C GLU A 30 -25.00 -4.58 8.30
N ASP A 31 -23.92 -5.10 7.70
CA ASP A 31 -23.36 -4.65 6.40
C ASP A 31 -23.18 -3.13 6.31
N LEU A 32 -22.72 -2.50 7.42
CA LEU A 32 -22.54 -1.06 7.48
C LEU A 32 -21.41 -0.64 6.52
N GLN A 33 -21.72 0.37 5.70
CA GLN A 33 -20.81 0.89 4.70
C GLN A 33 -20.05 2.13 5.22
N PRO A 34 -18.91 2.49 4.62
CA PRO A 34 -18.24 3.76 4.90
C PRO A 34 -19.19 4.96 4.78
N GLY A 35 -19.28 5.77 5.83
CA GLY A 35 -20.23 6.86 5.99
C GLY A 35 -21.43 6.53 6.89
N ASP A 36 -21.70 5.24 7.14
CA ASP A 36 -22.76 4.83 8.06
C ASP A 36 -22.35 5.11 9.52
N ARG A 37 -23.34 5.34 10.36
CA ARG A 37 -23.11 5.69 11.75
C ARG A 37 -23.39 4.53 12.69
N LEU A 38 -22.45 4.31 13.60
CA LEU A 38 -22.69 3.50 14.78
C LEU A 38 -23.53 4.29 15.80
N PRO A 39 -24.17 3.62 16.77
CA PRO A 39 -24.81 4.30 17.88
C PRO A 39 -23.84 5.24 18.60
N ASN A 40 -24.34 6.39 19.07
CA ASN A 40 -23.52 7.36 19.80
C ASN A 40 -23.03 6.81 21.16
N GLU A 41 -22.04 7.49 21.77
CA GLU A 41 -21.46 7.06 23.06
C GLU A 41 -22.52 6.71 24.12
N ARG A 42 -23.60 7.49 24.21
CA ARG A 42 -24.66 7.28 25.20
C ARG A 42 -25.40 5.98 24.94
N ALA A 43 -25.81 5.73 23.72
CA ALA A 43 -26.51 4.51 23.35
C ALA A 43 -25.61 3.26 23.54
N LEU A 44 -24.30 3.40 23.23
CA LEU A 44 -23.33 2.31 23.47
C LEU A 44 -23.13 2.04 24.96
N LEU A 45 -23.12 3.08 25.82
CA LEU A 45 -23.08 2.90 27.28
C LEU A 45 -24.26 2.10 27.80
N GLU A 46 -25.45 2.44 27.31
CA GLU A 46 -26.69 1.75 27.69
C GLU A 46 -26.67 0.29 27.17
N HIS A 47 -26.23 0.07 25.92
CA HIS A 47 -26.19 -1.25 25.29
C HIS A 47 -25.19 -2.21 25.98
N TYR A 48 -23.98 -1.75 26.25
CA TYR A 48 -22.90 -2.60 26.83
C TYR A 48 -22.90 -2.59 28.37
N ASN A 49 -23.68 -1.76 29.01
CA ASN A 49 -23.72 -1.58 30.47
C ASN A 49 -22.29 -1.48 31.08
N CYS A 50 -21.46 -0.63 30.53
CA CYS A 50 -20.08 -0.44 30.98
C CYS A 50 -19.73 1.05 31.16
N SER A 51 -18.51 1.35 31.64
CA SER A 51 -18.10 2.73 31.91
C SER A 51 -17.88 3.53 30.62
N LYS A 52 -18.06 4.86 30.74
CA LYS A 52 -17.74 5.79 29.64
C LYS A 52 -16.29 5.66 29.16
N GLY A 53 -15.34 5.43 30.10
CA GLY A 53 -13.94 5.18 29.77
C GLY A 53 -13.76 3.94 28.91
N THR A 54 -14.49 2.85 29.21
CA THR A 54 -14.46 1.61 28.44
C THR A 54 -14.93 1.81 26.99
N ILE A 55 -16.06 2.51 26.78
CA ILE A 55 -16.57 2.82 25.44
C ILE A 55 -15.58 3.68 24.66
N ARG A 56 -15.04 4.73 25.28
CA ARG A 56 -14.06 5.60 24.62
C ARG A 56 -12.77 4.88 24.25
N GLU A 57 -12.27 4.00 25.10
CA GLU A 57 -11.11 3.18 24.82
C GLU A 57 -11.38 2.23 23.63
N ALA A 58 -12.55 1.59 23.60
CA ALA A 58 -12.97 0.74 22.50
C ALA A 58 -13.07 1.51 21.16
N LEU A 59 -13.77 2.66 21.17
CA LEU A 59 -13.90 3.50 19.97
C LEU A 59 -12.54 4.05 19.51
N LYS A 60 -11.67 4.45 20.44
CA LYS A 60 -10.31 4.91 20.11
C LYS A 60 -9.48 3.79 19.48
N SER A 61 -9.65 2.55 19.95
CA SER A 61 -8.99 1.39 19.32
C SER A 61 -9.44 1.18 17.87
N LEU A 62 -10.75 1.33 17.59
CA LEU A 62 -11.28 1.22 16.22
C LEU A 62 -10.85 2.42 15.34
N GLU A 63 -10.76 3.62 15.92
CA GLU A 63 -10.29 4.82 15.22
C GLU A 63 -8.82 4.71 14.80
N VAL A 64 -7.94 4.24 15.70
CA VAL A 64 -6.53 3.99 15.39
C VAL A 64 -6.37 2.94 14.28
N GLN A 65 -7.28 1.98 14.19
CA GLN A 65 -7.30 0.98 13.12
C GLN A 65 -7.92 1.51 11.82
N GLY A 66 -8.42 2.76 11.80
CA GLY A 66 -9.03 3.37 10.65
C GLY A 66 -10.43 2.84 10.29
N LEU A 67 -11.04 2.03 11.17
CA LEU A 67 -12.37 1.46 10.92
C LEU A 67 -13.50 2.43 11.21
N VAL A 68 -13.29 3.36 12.15
CA VAL A 68 -14.23 4.43 12.47
C VAL A 68 -13.50 5.77 12.61
N LYS A 69 -14.23 6.87 12.46
CA LYS A 69 -13.81 8.22 12.85
C LYS A 69 -14.84 8.84 13.78
N MET A 70 -14.39 9.71 14.68
CA MET A 70 -15.30 10.44 15.56
C MET A 70 -15.75 11.74 14.90
N VAL A 71 -17.04 11.84 14.60
CA VAL A 71 -17.67 13.05 14.07
C VAL A 71 -18.18 13.91 15.22
N THR A 72 -17.87 15.19 15.20
CA THR A 72 -18.31 16.18 16.22
C THR A 72 -19.65 16.81 15.85
N GLY A 73 -20.35 17.37 16.84
CA GLY A 73 -21.59 18.11 16.64
C GLY A 73 -22.82 17.46 17.30
N PRO A 74 -24.02 18.08 17.18
CA PRO A 74 -25.25 17.62 17.85
C PRO A 74 -25.66 16.21 17.48
N ASN A 75 -25.40 15.80 16.24
CA ASN A 75 -25.60 14.45 15.74
C ASN A 75 -24.27 13.69 15.60
N GLY A 76 -23.24 14.07 16.36
CA GLY A 76 -21.92 13.46 16.32
C GLY A 76 -21.91 12.04 16.88
N GLY A 77 -20.82 11.33 16.60
CA GLY A 77 -20.63 9.94 17.02
C GLY A 77 -19.65 9.20 16.12
N PRO A 78 -19.45 7.90 16.35
CA PRO A 78 -18.58 7.10 15.52
C PRO A 78 -19.24 6.82 14.15
N GLU A 79 -18.48 7.08 13.08
CA GLU A 79 -18.87 6.85 11.68
C GLU A 79 -17.90 5.83 11.07
N VAL A 80 -18.43 4.84 10.37
CA VAL A 80 -17.63 3.81 9.69
C VAL A 80 -16.78 4.43 8.59
N CYS A 81 -15.53 4.00 8.47
CA CYS A 81 -14.59 4.46 7.45
C CYS A 81 -14.06 3.31 6.61
N THR A 82 -13.63 3.63 5.40
CA THR A 82 -12.72 2.74 4.66
C THR A 82 -11.34 2.83 5.32
N VAL A 83 -10.78 1.70 5.70
CA VAL A 83 -9.40 1.66 6.20
C VAL A 83 -8.47 2.16 5.10
N SER A 84 -7.72 3.23 5.36
CA SER A 84 -6.81 3.79 4.36
C SER A 84 -5.63 2.85 4.11
N LEU A 85 -5.11 2.88 2.88
CA LEU A 85 -3.91 2.14 2.52
C LEU A 85 -2.72 2.56 3.42
N ASP A 86 -2.62 3.84 3.79
CA ASP A 86 -1.54 4.37 4.62
C ASP A 86 -1.49 3.74 6.01
N VAL A 87 -2.66 3.52 6.65
CA VAL A 87 -2.74 2.82 7.94
C VAL A 87 -2.18 1.41 7.83
N ILE A 88 -2.55 0.68 6.76
CA ILE A 88 -2.07 -0.69 6.53
C ILE A 88 -0.58 -0.67 6.22
N MET A 89 -0.12 0.26 5.39
CA MET A 89 1.29 0.45 5.03
C MET A 89 2.16 0.68 6.27
N GLN A 90 1.72 1.56 7.18
CA GLN A 90 2.44 1.85 8.41
C GLN A 90 2.55 0.62 9.32
N GLN A 91 1.47 -0.14 9.48
CA GLN A 91 1.50 -1.39 10.25
C GLN A 91 2.44 -2.43 9.65
N LEU A 92 2.45 -2.54 8.33
CA LEU A 92 3.29 -3.49 7.63
C LEU A 92 4.77 -3.05 7.64
N ARG A 93 5.07 -1.75 7.54
CA ARG A 93 6.42 -1.21 7.77
C ARG A 93 6.92 -1.56 9.17
N THR A 94 6.06 -1.37 10.18
CA THR A 94 6.38 -1.74 11.57
C THR A 94 6.68 -3.23 11.70
N PHE A 95 5.90 -4.09 11.05
CA PHE A 95 6.16 -5.52 11.01
C PHE A 95 7.48 -5.85 10.32
N LEU A 96 7.73 -5.27 9.14
CA LEU A 96 8.94 -5.51 8.34
C LEU A 96 10.21 -5.01 9.03
N HIS A 97 10.12 -3.95 9.83
CA HIS A 97 11.27 -3.42 10.58
C HIS A 97 11.96 -4.49 11.45
N PHE A 98 11.17 -5.42 12.00
CA PHE A 98 11.68 -6.51 12.82
C PHE A 98 11.95 -7.80 12.03
N GLN A 99 11.75 -7.80 10.71
CA GLN A 99 12.02 -8.94 9.86
C GLN A 99 13.40 -8.82 9.21
N LYS A 100 14.02 -9.97 8.98
CA LYS A 100 15.24 -10.04 8.16
C LYS A 100 14.82 -10.31 6.72
N PHE A 101 14.76 -9.28 5.92
CA PHE A 101 14.53 -9.39 4.48
C PHE A 101 15.48 -8.46 3.74
N ASP A 102 15.76 -8.77 2.48
CA ASP A 102 16.60 -7.96 1.62
C ASP A 102 15.80 -7.40 0.43
N PHE A 103 16.43 -6.45 -0.25
CA PHE A 103 15.85 -5.82 -1.42
C PHE A 103 15.53 -6.83 -2.53
N GLN A 104 16.38 -7.85 -2.74
CA GLN A 104 16.22 -8.86 -3.79
C GLN A 104 14.93 -9.67 -3.60
N GLN A 105 14.59 -10.01 -2.36
CA GLN A 105 13.36 -10.74 -2.04
C GLN A 105 12.12 -9.94 -2.40
N VAL A 106 12.07 -8.65 -2.05
CA VAL A 106 10.94 -7.77 -2.39
C VAL A 106 10.85 -7.56 -3.90
N TYR A 107 12.00 -7.34 -4.55
CA TYR A 107 12.04 -7.05 -5.97
C TYR A 107 11.66 -8.28 -6.82
N SER A 108 12.08 -9.48 -6.45
CA SER A 108 11.67 -10.72 -7.15
C SER A 108 10.16 -10.97 -7.06
N LEU A 109 9.57 -10.67 -5.89
CA LEU A 109 8.11 -10.71 -5.74
C LEU A 109 7.43 -9.68 -6.65
N ARG A 110 7.93 -8.43 -6.67
CA ARG A 110 7.44 -7.38 -7.56
C ARG A 110 7.42 -7.82 -9.02
N GLN A 111 8.52 -8.39 -9.52
CA GLN A 111 8.60 -8.85 -10.92
C GLN A 111 7.43 -9.78 -11.28
N SER A 112 7.13 -10.74 -10.42
CA SER A 112 6.03 -11.70 -10.65
C SER A 112 4.66 -11.02 -10.64
N LEU A 113 4.44 -10.10 -9.71
CA LEU A 113 3.18 -9.39 -9.54
C LEU A 113 2.92 -8.38 -10.66
N GLU A 114 3.93 -7.64 -11.11
CA GLU A 114 3.78 -6.65 -12.19
C GLU A 114 3.43 -7.33 -13.52
N VAL A 115 4.03 -8.48 -13.83
CA VAL A 115 3.65 -9.26 -15.02
C VAL A 115 2.22 -9.77 -14.92
N MET A 116 1.82 -10.28 -13.75
CA MET A 116 0.44 -10.74 -13.50
C MET A 116 -0.56 -9.58 -13.65
N LEU A 117 -0.26 -8.42 -13.06
CA LEU A 117 -1.06 -7.22 -13.16
C LEU A 117 -1.18 -6.79 -14.63
N ALA A 118 -0.06 -6.62 -15.32
CA ALA A 118 0.00 -6.15 -16.69
C ALA A 118 -0.89 -6.99 -17.64
N LYS A 119 -0.83 -8.32 -17.50
CA LYS A 119 -1.68 -9.24 -18.27
C LYS A 119 -3.17 -9.08 -17.93
N SER A 120 -3.49 -8.93 -16.65
CA SER A 120 -4.88 -8.90 -16.18
C SER A 120 -5.68 -7.69 -16.67
N ILE A 121 -5.01 -6.62 -17.05
CA ILE A 121 -5.62 -5.35 -17.44
C ILE A 121 -5.63 -5.08 -18.95
N VAL A 122 -5.14 -6.01 -19.78
CA VAL A 122 -5.22 -5.89 -21.24
C VAL A 122 -6.68 -5.76 -21.67
N GLY A 123 -6.99 -4.74 -22.47
CA GLY A 123 -8.35 -4.41 -22.91
C GLY A 123 -9.24 -3.75 -21.84
N ARG A 124 -8.69 -3.42 -20.67
CA ARG A 124 -9.43 -2.74 -19.58
C ARG A 124 -9.04 -1.28 -19.38
N LEU A 125 -7.92 -0.86 -19.98
CA LEU A 125 -7.49 0.53 -19.95
C LEU A 125 -8.38 1.37 -20.86
N ASP A 126 -9.16 2.28 -20.29
CA ASP A 126 -9.92 3.28 -21.05
C ASP A 126 -9.03 4.46 -21.46
N GLU A 127 -9.59 5.39 -22.24
CA GLU A 127 -8.89 6.57 -22.73
C GLU A 127 -8.31 7.44 -21.59
N ARG A 128 -8.92 7.43 -20.40
CA ARG A 128 -8.43 8.19 -19.25
C ARG A 128 -7.18 7.55 -18.67
N HIS A 129 -7.16 6.21 -18.57
CA HIS A 129 -5.97 5.47 -18.13
C HIS A 129 -4.82 5.66 -19.11
N LEU A 130 -5.08 5.53 -20.43
CA LEU A 130 -4.07 5.72 -21.47
C LEU A 130 -3.52 7.15 -21.47
N ALA A 131 -4.37 8.16 -21.30
CA ALA A 131 -3.94 9.55 -21.18
C ALA A 131 -3.08 9.80 -19.92
N LYS A 132 -3.43 9.21 -18.78
CA LYS A 132 -2.63 9.30 -17.54
C LYS A 132 -1.25 8.68 -17.73
N LEU A 133 -1.18 7.49 -18.33
CA LEU A 133 0.09 6.82 -18.61
C LEU A 133 0.97 7.67 -19.55
N GLN A 134 0.38 8.26 -20.60
CA GLN A 134 1.10 9.17 -21.51
C GLN A 134 1.61 10.41 -20.77
N SER A 135 0.77 11.03 -19.93
CA SER A 135 1.17 12.21 -19.14
C SER A 135 2.29 11.88 -18.16
N ASN A 136 2.22 10.71 -17.50
CA ASN A 136 3.26 10.23 -16.59
C ASN A 136 4.61 10.04 -17.29
N ILE A 137 4.62 9.44 -18.50
CA ILE A 137 5.84 9.28 -19.29
C ILE A 137 6.44 10.66 -19.64
N THR A 138 5.60 11.62 -20.06
CA THR A 138 6.06 12.98 -20.39
C THR A 138 6.63 13.71 -19.17
N GLU A 139 6.00 13.55 -18.01
CA GLU A 139 6.52 14.12 -16.76
C GLU A 139 7.86 13.51 -16.36
N CYS A 140 8.01 12.19 -16.51
CA CYS A 140 9.28 11.50 -16.27
C CYS A 140 10.42 12.06 -17.15
N GLU A 141 10.14 12.29 -18.44
CA GLU A 141 11.08 12.92 -19.39
C GLU A 141 11.48 14.33 -18.96
N LEU A 142 10.51 15.12 -18.49
CA LEU A 142 10.73 16.49 -18.03
C LEU A 142 11.61 16.53 -16.79
N LEU A 143 11.27 15.75 -15.76
CA LEU A 143 12.04 15.67 -14.52
C LEU A 143 13.47 15.22 -14.76
N ARG A 144 13.64 14.26 -15.67
CA ARG A 144 14.95 13.81 -16.12
C ARG A 144 15.75 14.91 -16.77
N ALA A 145 15.16 15.66 -17.71
CA ALA A 145 15.81 16.79 -18.37
C ALA A 145 16.22 17.91 -17.40
N GLN A 146 15.51 18.02 -16.27
CA GLN A 146 15.82 18.93 -15.17
C GLN A 146 16.88 18.39 -14.21
N GLY A 147 17.26 17.10 -14.33
CA GLY A 147 18.18 16.43 -13.40
C GLY A 147 17.57 16.07 -12.05
N ASP A 148 16.24 16.12 -11.92
CA ASP A 148 15.51 15.71 -10.72
C ASP A 148 15.35 14.18 -10.68
N ARG A 149 16.41 13.50 -10.26
CA ARG A 149 16.44 12.03 -10.15
C ARG A 149 15.41 11.47 -9.17
N GLN A 150 15.13 12.18 -8.09
CA GLN A 150 14.17 11.72 -7.09
C GLN A 150 12.75 11.83 -7.63
N GLY A 151 12.40 12.94 -8.25
CA GLY A 151 11.13 13.12 -8.94
C GLY A 151 10.94 12.11 -10.07
N GLU A 152 11.95 11.93 -10.93
CA GLU A 152 11.96 10.91 -12.00
C GLU A 152 11.63 9.52 -11.45
N ARG A 153 12.35 9.07 -10.40
CA ARG A 153 12.14 7.77 -9.78
C ARG A 153 10.76 7.61 -9.20
N ARG A 154 10.23 8.63 -8.56
CA ARG A 154 8.87 8.62 -8.01
C ARG A 154 7.83 8.47 -9.12
N THR A 155 7.99 9.23 -10.21
CA THR A 155 7.09 9.22 -11.36
C THR A 155 7.14 7.89 -12.11
N GLU A 156 8.32 7.25 -12.22
CA GLU A 156 8.44 5.89 -12.76
C GLU A 156 7.57 4.87 -12.00
N LEU A 157 7.59 4.92 -10.68
CA LEU A 157 6.78 4.02 -9.86
C LEU A 157 5.28 4.33 -9.97
N GLU A 158 4.90 5.60 -10.20
CA GLU A 158 3.51 5.99 -10.44
C GLU A 158 2.94 5.40 -11.73
N PHE A 159 3.76 5.13 -12.76
CA PHE A 159 3.33 4.40 -13.95
C PHE A 159 2.67 3.07 -13.58
N HIS A 160 3.31 2.30 -12.73
CA HIS A 160 2.79 1.02 -12.24
C HIS A 160 1.56 1.18 -11.34
N ASP A 161 1.50 2.25 -10.54
CA ASP A 161 0.33 2.55 -9.72
C ASP A 161 -0.90 2.90 -10.58
N ILE A 162 -0.71 3.58 -11.73
CA ILE A 162 -1.80 3.85 -12.69
C ILE A 162 -2.35 2.54 -13.25
N LEU A 163 -1.50 1.55 -13.56
CA LEU A 163 -1.94 0.24 -14.04
C LEU A 163 -2.84 -0.46 -13.01
N THR A 164 -2.56 -0.31 -11.70
CA THR A 164 -3.40 -0.90 -10.66
C THR A 164 -4.84 -0.38 -10.64
N GLN A 165 -5.10 0.84 -11.18
CA GLN A 165 -6.43 1.44 -11.20
C GLN A 165 -7.40 0.71 -12.15
N ALA A 166 -6.87 0.00 -13.16
CA ALA A 166 -7.65 -0.80 -14.10
C ALA A 166 -7.79 -2.27 -13.68
N CYS A 167 -7.25 -2.66 -12.52
CA CYS A 167 -7.26 -4.04 -12.06
C CYS A 167 -8.52 -4.36 -11.26
N ASP A 168 -9.30 -5.36 -11.73
CA ASP A 168 -10.51 -5.82 -11.04
C ASP A 168 -10.23 -6.69 -9.82
N ASN A 169 -8.98 -7.17 -9.67
CA ASN A 169 -8.58 -7.93 -8.50
C ASN A 169 -8.05 -6.98 -7.41
N PRO A 170 -8.86 -6.65 -6.38
CA PRO A 170 -8.47 -5.68 -5.36
C PRO A 170 -7.28 -6.14 -4.52
N ILE A 171 -7.08 -7.45 -4.38
CA ILE A 171 -5.93 -7.99 -3.64
C ILE A 171 -4.64 -7.78 -4.43
N LEU A 172 -4.65 -8.10 -5.72
CA LEU A 172 -3.49 -7.88 -6.60
C LEU A 172 -3.14 -6.39 -6.67
N ALA A 173 -4.14 -5.53 -6.91
CA ALA A 173 -3.94 -4.08 -6.93
C ALA A 173 -3.36 -3.55 -5.61
N PHE A 174 -3.88 -4.04 -4.47
CA PHE A 174 -3.38 -3.67 -3.14
C PHE A 174 -1.92 -4.06 -2.95
N ILE A 175 -1.56 -5.32 -3.25
CA ILE A 175 -0.18 -5.81 -3.03
C ILE A 175 0.81 -5.10 -3.96
N CYS A 176 0.44 -4.83 -5.23
CA CYS A 176 1.29 -4.07 -6.15
C CYS A 176 1.54 -2.65 -5.62
N ARG A 177 0.50 -1.91 -5.21
CA ARG A 177 0.66 -0.56 -4.62
C ARG A 177 1.49 -0.58 -3.36
N PHE A 178 1.31 -1.60 -2.51
CA PHE A 178 2.09 -1.76 -1.30
C PHE A 178 3.59 -1.89 -1.62
N ILE A 179 3.95 -2.78 -2.54
CA ILE A 179 5.34 -2.99 -2.93
C ILE A 179 5.92 -1.75 -3.61
N ASN A 180 5.17 -1.08 -4.50
CA ASN A 180 5.59 0.15 -5.14
C ASN A 180 5.80 1.28 -4.11
N GLY A 181 4.94 1.38 -3.09
CA GLY A 181 5.11 2.30 -1.97
C GLY A 181 6.38 2.02 -1.17
N LEU A 182 6.68 0.75 -0.84
CA LEU A 182 7.94 0.40 -0.18
C LEU A 182 9.15 0.82 -1.01
N LEU A 183 9.12 0.58 -2.32
CA LEU A 183 10.24 0.93 -3.21
C LEU A 183 10.38 2.43 -3.40
N ARG A 184 9.27 3.18 -3.43
CA ARG A 184 9.27 4.64 -3.57
C ARG A 184 9.91 5.33 -2.38
N ASP A 185 9.54 4.87 -1.18
CA ASP A 185 9.83 5.59 0.05
C ASP A 185 11.10 5.10 0.76
N LEU A 186 11.51 3.86 0.52
CA LEU A 186 12.54 3.20 1.33
C LEU A 186 13.80 2.82 0.55
N VAL A 187 13.78 2.87 -0.80
CA VAL A 187 14.95 2.48 -1.58
C VAL A 187 15.96 3.62 -1.63
N GLU A 188 17.16 3.31 -1.20
CA GLU A 188 18.35 4.14 -1.32
C GLU A 188 19.31 3.51 -2.33
N TYR A 189 19.93 4.35 -3.15
CA TYR A 189 21.01 3.94 -4.05
C TYR A 189 22.34 4.31 -3.43
N ARG A 190 23.25 3.33 -3.31
CA ARG A 190 24.61 3.57 -2.79
C ARG A 190 25.61 3.89 -3.90
N SER A 191 25.28 3.56 -5.13
CA SER A 191 26.11 3.92 -6.29
C SER A 191 25.68 5.27 -6.86
N ASP A 192 26.61 6.23 -6.91
CA ASP A 192 26.42 7.54 -7.51
C ASP A 192 26.90 7.60 -8.96
N GLN A 193 27.12 6.46 -9.62
CA GLN A 193 27.58 6.43 -11.00
C GLN A 193 26.51 7.04 -11.92
N TYR A 194 26.86 8.20 -12.49
CA TYR A 194 25.94 8.96 -13.35
C TYR A 194 25.45 8.14 -14.55
N ASP A 195 26.37 7.45 -15.24
CA ASP A 195 26.07 6.66 -16.45
C ASP A 195 25.07 5.53 -16.17
N ASP A 196 25.13 4.89 -15.01
CA ASP A 196 24.19 3.84 -14.63
C ASP A 196 22.79 4.39 -14.35
N HIS A 197 22.70 5.54 -13.69
CA HIS A 197 21.41 6.21 -13.46
C HIS A 197 20.80 6.70 -14.77
N GLU A 198 21.62 7.26 -15.66
CA GLU A 198 21.15 7.72 -16.97
C GLU A 198 20.67 6.56 -17.83
N ALA A 199 21.43 5.47 -17.90
CA ALA A 199 21.03 4.28 -18.64
C ALA A 199 19.74 3.66 -18.10
N PHE A 200 19.58 3.65 -16.77
CA PHE A 200 18.36 3.14 -16.11
C PHE A 200 17.13 3.96 -16.46
N GLY A 201 17.19 5.28 -16.31
CA GLY A 201 16.05 6.14 -16.62
C GLY A 201 15.67 6.11 -18.10
N ASN A 202 16.65 6.09 -19.05
CA ASN A 202 16.38 5.91 -20.48
C ASN A 202 15.63 4.60 -20.75
N HIS A 203 16.12 3.51 -20.17
CA HIS A 203 15.48 2.20 -20.32
C HIS A 203 14.05 2.21 -19.82
N ASN A 204 13.78 2.80 -18.63
CA ASN A 204 12.44 2.84 -18.06
C ASN A 204 11.46 3.64 -18.93
N ILE A 205 11.85 4.83 -19.38
CA ILE A 205 11.01 5.66 -20.25
C ILE A 205 10.68 4.92 -21.55
N ASP A 206 11.67 4.31 -22.19
CA ASP A 206 11.47 3.58 -23.45
C ASP A 206 10.58 2.33 -23.25
N SER A 207 10.77 1.60 -22.16
CA SER A 207 9.94 0.44 -21.82
C SER A 207 8.49 0.84 -21.55
N HIS A 208 8.28 1.93 -20.82
CA HIS A 208 6.93 2.45 -20.54
C HIS A 208 6.21 2.92 -21.81
N ARG A 209 6.93 3.55 -22.77
CA ARG A 209 6.37 3.90 -24.08
C ARG A 209 5.93 2.67 -24.88
N GLN A 210 6.77 1.64 -24.91
CA GLN A 210 6.47 0.39 -25.61
C GLN A 210 5.27 -0.34 -24.98
N LEU A 211 5.21 -0.38 -23.64
CA LEU A 211 4.07 -0.94 -22.91
C LEU A 211 2.77 -0.17 -23.22
N LEU A 212 2.81 1.16 -23.17
CA LEU A 212 1.64 1.99 -23.51
C LEU A 212 1.12 1.70 -24.91
N GLU A 213 2.03 1.56 -25.87
CA GLU A 213 1.66 1.26 -27.26
C GLU A 213 1.08 -0.17 -27.41
N ALA A 214 1.64 -1.15 -26.69
CA ALA A 214 1.10 -2.50 -26.67
C ALA A 214 -0.32 -2.55 -26.04
N TYR A 215 -0.56 -1.77 -24.98
CA TYR A 215 -1.88 -1.62 -24.38
C TYR A 215 -2.88 -0.96 -25.36
N ARG A 216 -2.48 0.07 -26.09
CA ARG A 216 -3.34 0.71 -27.12
C ARG A 216 -3.79 -0.27 -28.20
N ARG A 217 -2.92 -1.20 -28.58
CA ARG A 217 -3.23 -2.25 -29.55
C ARG A 217 -3.98 -3.44 -28.97
N GLY A 218 -4.13 -3.52 -27.64
CA GLY A 218 -4.69 -4.68 -26.98
C GLY A 218 -3.88 -5.97 -27.15
N ASP A 219 -2.55 -5.83 -27.39
CA ASP A 219 -1.66 -6.95 -27.64
C ASP A 219 -1.16 -7.56 -26.33
N GLY A 220 -1.94 -8.49 -25.77
CA GLY A 220 -1.65 -9.10 -24.48
C GLY A 220 -0.33 -9.89 -24.44
N LYS A 221 0.09 -10.47 -25.59
CA LYS A 221 1.37 -11.18 -25.66
C LYS A 221 2.53 -10.18 -25.59
N ALA A 222 2.48 -9.11 -26.36
CA ALA A 222 3.49 -8.06 -26.31
C ALA A 222 3.57 -7.40 -24.93
N VAL A 223 2.41 -7.14 -24.27
CA VAL A 223 2.37 -6.59 -22.89
C VAL A 223 3.10 -7.51 -21.92
N GLU A 224 2.87 -8.83 -21.98
CA GLU A 224 3.53 -9.80 -21.12
C GLU A 224 5.04 -9.80 -21.32
N GLU A 225 5.48 -9.93 -22.56
CA GLU A 225 6.90 -9.99 -22.92
C GLU A 225 7.62 -8.69 -22.56
N LEU A 226 7.03 -7.53 -22.86
CA LEU A 226 7.59 -6.22 -22.53
C LEU A 226 7.68 -5.97 -21.03
N MET A 227 6.65 -6.35 -20.26
CA MET A 227 6.68 -6.20 -18.80
C MET A 227 7.72 -7.12 -18.17
N GLN A 228 7.86 -8.36 -18.65
CA GLN A 228 8.90 -9.28 -18.18
C GLN A 228 10.29 -8.71 -18.42
N GLU A 229 10.56 -8.22 -19.63
CA GLU A 229 11.86 -7.64 -19.99
C GLU A 229 12.12 -6.35 -19.18
N HIS A 230 11.13 -5.46 -19.08
CA HIS A 230 11.22 -4.25 -18.28
C HIS A 230 11.61 -4.55 -16.82
N MET A 231 10.91 -5.48 -16.18
CA MET A 231 11.19 -5.87 -14.80
C MET A 231 12.56 -6.56 -14.64
N HIS A 232 12.95 -7.39 -15.61
CA HIS A 232 14.26 -8.05 -15.61
C HIS A 232 15.40 -7.04 -15.72
N CYS A 233 15.31 -6.11 -16.67
CA CYS A 233 16.30 -5.05 -16.86
C CYS A 233 16.38 -4.13 -15.64
N ALA A 234 15.22 -3.73 -15.08
CA ALA A 234 15.19 -2.93 -13.86
C ALA A 234 15.90 -3.65 -12.69
N ALA A 235 15.70 -4.96 -12.50
CA ALA A 235 16.43 -5.73 -11.49
C ALA A 235 17.94 -5.67 -11.64
N ARG A 236 18.44 -5.74 -12.88
CA ARG A 236 19.88 -5.64 -13.17
C ARG A 236 20.43 -4.26 -12.83
N PHE A 237 19.70 -3.20 -13.17
CA PHE A 237 20.09 -1.82 -12.81
C PHE A 237 20.07 -1.63 -11.28
N MET A 238 19.06 -2.13 -10.59
CA MET A 238 18.99 -2.07 -9.12
C MET A 238 20.21 -2.71 -8.46
N THR A 239 20.70 -3.83 -9.00
CA THR A 239 21.91 -4.49 -8.52
C THR A 239 23.16 -3.63 -8.78
N ARG A 240 23.28 -2.99 -9.96
CA ARG A 240 24.40 -2.10 -10.30
C ARG A 240 24.42 -0.84 -9.44
N LEU A 241 23.26 -0.30 -9.15
CA LEU A 241 23.08 0.88 -8.29
C LEU A 241 23.19 0.55 -6.79
N ASP A 242 23.49 -0.71 -6.44
CA ASP A 242 23.52 -1.19 -5.05
C ASP A 242 22.29 -0.73 -4.26
N ALA A 243 21.10 -0.96 -4.85
CA ALA A 243 19.84 -0.56 -4.25
C ALA A 243 19.58 -1.33 -2.96
N GLN A 244 19.27 -0.61 -1.90
CA GLN A 244 18.99 -1.17 -0.58
C GLN A 244 17.79 -0.46 0.05
N PHE A 245 17.20 -1.10 1.05
CA PHE A 245 16.23 -0.40 1.88
C PHE A 245 16.94 0.47 2.90
N GLY A 246 16.45 1.71 3.08
CA GLY A 246 16.84 2.56 4.18
C GLY A 246 16.66 1.84 5.52
N THR A 247 17.55 2.11 6.47
CA THR A 247 17.60 1.41 7.75
C THR A 247 16.45 1.76 8.68
N ASP A 248 15.75 2.86 8.41
CA ASP A 248 14.71 3.39 9.29
C ASP A 248 13.31 3.26 8.68
N LEU A 249 12.74 2.05 8.81
CA LEU A 249 11.35 1.77 8.40
C LEU A 249 10.30 2.41 9.32
N LEU A 250 10.71 2.96 10.45
CA LEU A 250 9.83 3.54 11.47
C LEU A 250 9.88 5.06 11.53
N SER A 251 10.84 5.72 10.86
CA SER A 251 10.85 7.17 10.75
C SER A 251 9.66 7.64 9.91
N ASP A 252 9.06 8.72 10.34
CA ASP A 252 8.05 9.41 9.53
C ASP A 252 8.69 9.86 8.22
N VAL A 253 8.23 9.32 7.10
CA VAL A 253 8.57 9.85 5.79
C VAL A 253 7.96 11.26 5.74
N PRO A 254 8.75 12.32 5.51
CA PRO A 254 8.18 13.65 5.40
C PRO A 254 7.16 13.68 4.26
N ASN A 255 5.98 14.23 4.58
CA ASN A 255 4.88 14.48 3.64
C ASN A 255 5.32 15.33 2.44
#